data_3bd8adb5200e34e702bcd7bb50cb6e95
#
_entry.id   3bd8adb5200e34e702bcd7bb50cb6e95
#
_cell.length_a   1.000
_cell.length_b   1.000
_cell.length_c   1.000
_cell.angle_alpha   90.00
_cell.angle_beta   90.00
_cell.angle_gamma   90.00
#
_symmetry.space_group_name_H-M   'P 1'
#
loop_
_entity.id
_entity.type
_entity.pdbx_description
1 polymer ?
#
loop_
_entity_poly.entity_id
_entity_poly.type
_entity_poly.pdbx_seq_one_letter_code
_entity_poly.pdbx_strand_id
1 'polypeptide(L)'
;MNIISNSCIGGFLMRDYLKEKFNNPFIWSYIDNISFFNLIKNYENINWLNFELIKDKNWNFCILVDNLVKINYPHYHFDPNANKITFFDDDNQHRNVYYNKIWEYIVEKYKTRTERMLKINVKPIFILASCYDG
;
A
#
# COMPACT_ATOMS: atom_id res chain seq x y z
N MET A 1 -16.81 3.09 -1.40
CA MET A 1 -16.16 4.20 -0.68
C MET A 1 -14.66 4.10 -0.85
N ASN A 2 -13.99 5.20 -1.06
CA ASN A 2 -12.54 5.22 -1.25
C ASN A 2 -11.87 5.94 -0.07
N ILE A 3 -11.30 5.17 0.85
CA ILE A 3 -10.63 5.70 2.04
C ILE A 3 -9.13 5.53 1.86
N ILE A 4 -8.41 6.63 1.87
CA ILE A 4 -6.96 6.64 1.77
C ILE A 4 -6.38 7.18 3.07
N SER A 5 -5.55 6.38 3.72
CA SER A 5 -4.92 6.73 4.98
C SER A 5 -3.41 6.66 4.86
N ASN A 6 -2.72 7.39 5.73
CA ASN A 6 -1.28 7.33 5.82
C ASN A 6 -0.77 6.15 6.66
N SER A 7 -1.68 5.29 7.14
CA SER A 7 -1.35 4.15 8.00
C SER A 7 -2.31 2.99 7.75
N CYS A 8 -2.17 1.93 8.53
CA CYS A 8 -2.99 0.73 8.39
C CYS A 8 -4.46 0.91 8.79
N ILE A 9 -4.85 2.07 9.31
CA ILE A 9 -6.24 2.27 9.74
C ILE A 9 -7.22 2.11 8.60
N GLY A 10 -6.82 2.48 7.37
CA GLY A 10 -7.67 2.32 6.20
C GLY A 10 -8.06 0.86 5.96
N GLY A 11 -7.09 -0.05 6.13
CA GLY A 11 -7.35 -1.48 5.98
C GLY A 11 -8.31 -2.01 7.02
N PHE A 12 -8.16 -1.59 8.26
CA PHE A 12 -9.09 -1.96 9.34
C PHE A 12 -10.50 -1.46 9.05
N LEU A 13 -10.62 -0.20 8.60
CA LEU A 13 -11.94 0.36 8.28
C LEU A 13 -12.61 -0.41 7.14
N MET A 14 -11.89 -0.71 6.08
CA MET A 14 -12.44 -1.44 4.94
C MET A 14 -12.87 -2.85 5.33
N ARG A 15 -12.03 -3.56 6.07
CA ARG A 15 -12.28 -4.96 6.44
C ARG A 15 -13.35 -5.10 7.51
N ASP A 16 -13.22 -4.33 8.60
CA ASP A 16 -13.99 -4.57 9.83
C ASP A 16 -15.29 -3.78 9.92
N TYR A 17 -15.32 -2.59 9.33
CA TYR A 17 -16.51 -1.74 9.38
C TYR A 17 -17.29 -1.72 8.09
N LEU A 18 -16.63 -1.41 6.98
CA LEU A 18 -17.31 -1.27 5.70
C LEU A 18 -17.52 -2.62 5.01
N LYS A 19 -16.68 -3.60 5.34
CA LYS A 19 -16.70 -4.94 4.74
C LYS A 19 -16.68 -4.89 3.23
N GLU A 20 -15.89 -3.96 2.70
CA GLU A 20 -15.71 -3.78 1.27
C GLU A 20 -14.37 -4.38 0.82
N LYS A 21 -14.25 -4.68 -0.46
CA LYS A 21 -12.98 -5.11 -1.03
C LYS A 21 -11.94 -3.99 -0.95
N PHE A 22 -10.69 -4.36 -0.74
CA PHE A 22 -9.59 -3.40 -0.79
C PHE A 22 -9.51 -2.80 -2.18
N ASN A 23 -9.61 -1.49 -2.25
CA ASN A 23 -9.82 -0.80 -3.51
C ASN A 23 -8.83 0.32 -3.78
N ASN A 24 -7.74 0.38 -3.05
CA ASN A 24 -6.67 1.33 -3.34
C ASN A 24 -5.32 0.78 -2.86
N PRO A 25 -4.20 1.28 -3.42
CA PRO A 25 -2.88 0.74 -3.09
C PRO A 25 -2.36 1.12 -1.71
N PHE A 26 -3.07 1.94 -0.96
CA PHE A 26 -2.65 2.41 0.36
C PHE A 26 -3.14 1.53 1.51
N ILE A 27 -3.86 0.46 1.21
CA ILE A 27 -4.34 -0.48 2.22
C ILE A 27 -3.15 -1.26 2.80
N TRP A 28 -3.08 -1.32 4.11
CA TRP A 28 -2.00 -1.97 4.85
C TRP A 28 -0.62 -1.38 4.50
N SER A 29 -0.58 -0.08 4.30
CA SER A 29 0.64 0.63 3.99
C SER A 29 0.90 1.76 4.99
N TYR A 30 2.08 2.33 4.87
CA TYR A 30 2.47 3.53 5.61
C TYR A 30 2.99 4.57 4.63
N ILE A 31 2.55 5.82 4.80
CA ILE A 31 3.00 6.93 3.98
C ILE A 31 3.47 8.03 4.92
N ASP A 32 4.66 8.58 4.69
CA ASP A 32 5.14 9.69 5.49
C ASP A 32 4.35 10.97 5.16
N ASN A 33 4.54 11.99 5.97
CA ASN A 33 3.76 13.22 5.84
C ASN A 33 3.99 13.93 4.51
N ILE A 34 5.22 13.94 4.01
CA ILE A 34 5.55 14.60 2.74
C ILE A 34 4.82 13.90 1.59
N SER A 35 4.90 12.57 1.54
CA SER A 35 4.18 11.79 0.52
C SER A 35 2.67 11.98 0.63
N PHE A 36 2.15 12.03 1.86
CA PHE A 36 0.72 12.20 2.06
C PHE A 36 0.24 13.57 1.57
N PHE A 37 0.98 14.64 1.84
CA PHE A 37 0.67 15.95 1.31
C PHE A 37 0.74 15.98 -0.21
N ASN A 38 1.77 15.37 -0.79
CA ASN A 38 1.90 15.28 -2.25
C ASN A 38 0.71 14.54 -2.86
N LEU A 39 0.27 13.48 -2.20
CA LEU A 39 -0.88 12.69 -2.64
C LEU A 39 -2.16 13.53 -2.65
N ILE A 40 -2.45 14.24 -1.55
CA ILE A 40 -3.65 15.05 -1.46
C ILE A 40 -3.61 16.17 -2.50
N LYS A 41 -2.48 16.86 -2.60
CA LYS A 41 -2.32 18.01 -3.49
C LYS A 41 -2.43 17.64 -4.97
N ASN A 42 -1.93 16.46 -5.34
CA ASN A 42 -1.79 16.07 -6.75
C ASN A 42 -2.68 14.90 -7.15
N TYR A 43 -3.61 14.48 -6.31
CA TYR A 43 -4.36 13.23 -6.51
C TYR A 43 -4.91 13.06 -7.92
N GLU A 44 -5.52 14.11 -8.48
CA GLU A 44 -6.14 14.03 -9.80
C GLU A 44 -5.13 14.02 -10.96
N ASN A 45 -3.87 14.37 -10.69
CA ASN A 45 -2.85 14.48 -11.72
C ASN A 45 -1.74 13.44 -11.59
N ILE A 46 -1.84 12.53 -10.64
CA ILE A 46 -0.84 11.50 -10.45
C ILE A 46 -0.90 10.49 -11.59
N ASN A 47 0.26 10.18 -12.17
CA ASN A 47 0.37 9.07 -13.10
C ASN A 47 0.66 7.80 -12.33
N TRP A 48 -0.39 7.03 -12.02
CA TRP A 48 -0.30 5.82 -11.22
C TRP A 48 0.49 4.69 -11.86
N LEU A 49 0.67 4.73 -13.19
CA LEU A 49 1.45 3.73 -13.92
C LEU A 49 2.94 4.04 -13.93
N ASN A 50 3.32 5.26 -13.55
CA ASN A 50 4.73 5.66 -13.43
C ASN A 50 5.20 5.38 -12.02
N PHE A 51 5.65 4.17 -11.75
CA PHE A 51 6.09 3.79 -10.41
C PHE A 51 7.41 3.02 -10.44
N GLU A 52 8.14 3.09 -9.35
CA GLU A 52 9.38 2.36 -9.15
C GLU A 52 9.30 1.50 -7.90
N LEU A 53 9.95 0.35 -7.94
CA LEU A 53 10.05 -0.54 -6.81
C LEU A 53 11.33 -0.22 -6.06
N ILE A 54 11.23 0.03 -4.76
CA ILE A 54 12.36 0.39 -3.92
C ILE A 54 12.37 -0.54 -2.70
N LYS A 55 13.54 -1.06 -2.37
CA LYS A 55 13.76 -1.80 -1.15
C LYS A 55 14.62 -0.94 -0.24
N ASP A 56 14.13 -0.65 0.95
CA ASP A 56 14.91 0.14 1.89
C ASP A 56 15.85 -0.73 2.74
N LYS A 57 16.61 -0.08 3.62
CA LYS A 57 17.63 -0.74 4.44
C LYS A 57 17.08 -1.77 5.42
N ASN A 58 15.80 -1.65 5.78
CA ASN A 58 15.16 -2.52 6.77
C ASN A 58 14.33 -3.61 6.12
N TRP A 59 14.60 -3.92 4.85
CA TRP A 59 13.86 -4.92 4.08
C TRP A 59 12.39 -4.57 3.88
N ASN A 60 12.03 -3.30 4.02
CA ASN A 60 10.70 -2.86 3.67
C ASN A 60 10.59 -2.71 2.16
N PHE A 61 9.45 -3.10 1.64
CA PHE A 61 9.15 -2.96 0.22
C PHE A 61 8.38 -1.68 0.01
N CYS A 62 8.82 -0.88 -0.95
CA CYS A 62 8.24 0.42 -1.23
C CYS A 62 7.92 0.57 -2.71
N ILE A 63 6.86 1.29 -3.00
CA ILE A 63 6.55 1.74 -4.35
C ILE A 63 6.58 3.26 -4.34
N LEU A 64 7.41 3.86 -5.19
CA LEU A 64 7.45 5.29 -5.40
C LEU A 64 6.63 5.62 -6.65
N VAL A 65 5.54 6.34 -6.47
CA VAL A 65 4.61 6.67 -7.54
C VAL A 65 4.85 8.08 -8.01
N ASP A 66 5.12 8.23 -9.30
CA ASP A 66 5.27 9.51 -10.01
C ASP A 66 6.27 10.46 -9.32
N ASN A 67 7.30 9.92 -8.68
CA ASN A 67 8.28 10.63 -7.87
C ASN A 67 7.66 11.51 -6.76
N LEU A 68 6.40 11.31 -6.44
CA LEU A 68 5.66 12.14 -5.49
C LEU A 68 5.25 11.41 -4.22
N VAL A 69 4.91 10.14 -4.33
CA VAL A 69 4.29 9.39 -3.22
C VAL A 69 5.04 8.09 -3.01
N LYS A 70 5.67 7.96 -1.84
CA LYS A 70 6.33 6.72 -1.45
C LYS A 70 5.39 5.91 -0.56
N ILE A 71 5.00 4.73 -1.04
CA ILE A 71 4.12 3.82 -0.31
C ILE A 71 4.97 2.71 0.28
N ASN A 72 4.98 2.61 1.60
CA ASN A 72 5.75 1.59 2.31
C ASN A 72 4.82 0.45 2.71
N TYR A 73 5.24 -0.78 2.44
CA TYR A 73 4.50 -1.99 2.79
C TYR A 73 5.25 -2.75 3.88
N PRO A 74 4.98 -2.49 5.16
CA PRO A 74 5.77 -3.02 6.26
C PRO A 74 5.42 -4.45 6.68
N HIS A 75 4.36 -5.03 6.14
CA HIS A 75 3.84 -6.33 6.61
C HIS A 75 4.39 -7.53 5.85
N TYR A 76 5.51 -7.35 5.14
CA TYR A 76 6.20 -8.43 4.47
C TYR A 76 7.45 -8.78 5.28
N HIS A 77 7.51 -10.00 5.80
CA HIS A 77 8.57 -10.43 6.70
C HIS A 77 9.53 -11.39 6.00
N PHE A 78 10.80 -11.02 5.97
CA PHE A 78 11.83 -11.82 5.32
C PHE A 78 12.45 -12.82 6.28
N ASP A 79 12.50 -14.10 5.86
CA ASP A 79 13.22 -15.14 6.56
C ASP A 79 14.50 -15.46 5.78
N PRO A 80 15.67 -15.02 6.27
CA PRO A 80 16.92 -15.24 5.55
C PRO A 80 17.32 -16.71 5.46
N ASN A 81 16.86 -17.55 6.38
CA ASN A 81 17.21 -18.97 6.37
C ASN A 81 16.49 -19.72 5.26
N ALA A 82 15.26 -19.34 4.98
CA ALA A 82 14.46 -19.97 3.94
C ALA A 82 14.44 -19.19 2.63
N ASN A 83 15.00 -17.99 2.61
CA ASN A 83 14.96 -17.07 1.47
C ASN A 83 13.53 -16.83 1.00
N LYS A 84 12.62 -16.65 1.94
CA LYS A 84 11.21 -16.47 1.69
C LYS A 84 10.68 -15.24 2.41
N ILE A 85 9.60 -14.67 1.86
CA ILE A 85 8.83 -13.58 2.45
C ILE A 85 7.50 -14.14 2.93
N THR A 86 7.15 -13.83 4.16
CA THR A 86 5.89 -14.24 4.77
C THR A 86 4.98 -13.04 4.94
N PHE A 87 3.71 -13.17 4.59
CA PHE A 87 2.74 -12.08 4.70
C PHE A 87 1.32 -12.64 4.72
N PHE A 88 0.34 -11.80 5.06
CA PHE A 88 -1.07 -12.13 4.93
C PHE A 88 -1.62 -11.47 3.68
N ASP A 89 -2.35 -12.20 2.87
CA ASP A 89 -3.00 -11.65 1.69
C ASP A 89 -4.37 -11.03 2.03
N ASP A 90 -5.07 -10.55 1.00
CA ASP A 90 -6.34 -9.85 1.17
C ASP A 90 -7.45 -10.76 1.75
N ASP A 91 -7.31 -12.06 1.59
CA ASP A 91 -8.23 -13.06 2.16
C ASP A 91 -7.86 -13.45 3.58
N ASN A 92 -6.89 -12.75 4.18
CA ASN A 92 -6.36 -13.05 5.50
C ASN A 92 -5.73 -14.44 5.58
N GLN A 93 -5.22 -14.92 4.45
CA GLN A 93 -4.50 -16.17 4.36
C GLN A 93 -3.00 -15.92 4.49
N HIS A 94 -2.35 -16.76 5.27
CA HIS A 94 -0.90 -16.71 5.43
C HIS A 94 -0.22 -17.22 4.17
N ARG A 95 0.62 -16.39 3.56
CA ARG A 95 1.35 -16.71 2.34
C ARG A 95 2.84 -16.72 2.59
N ASN A 96 3.54 -17.55 1.80
CA ASN A 96 4.96 -17.74 1.92
C ASN A 96 5.53 -17.85 0.51
N VAL A 97 6.26 -16.82 0.08
CA VAL A 97 6.73 -16.68 -1.31
C VAL A 97 8.25 -16.54 -1.31
N TYR A 98 8.94 -17.17 -2.25
CA TYR A 98 10.36 -16.98 -2.40
C TYR A 98 10.70 -15.52 -2.65
N TYR A 99 11.83 -15.09 -2.09
CA TYR A 99 12.26 -13.70 -2.16
C TYR A 99 12.31 -13.15 -3.59
N ASN A 100 12.76 -13.96 -4.55
CA ASN A 100 12.84 -13.50 -5.93
C ASN A 100 11.49 -13.35 -6.65
N LYS A 101 10.40 -13.79 -6.00
CA LYS A 101 9.05 -13.70 -6.57
C LYS A 101 8.19 -12.61 -5.94
N ILE A 102 8.65 -12.04 -4.82
CA ILE A 102 7.81 -11.13 -4.06
C ILE A 102 7.47 -9.86 -4.83
N TRP A 103 8.38 -9.37 -5.66
CA TRP A 103 8.14 -8.14 -6.42
C TRP A 103 7.00 -8.28 -7.41
N GLU A 104 6.91 -9.44 -8.08
CA GLU A 104 5.81 -9.70 -9.00
C GLU A 104 4.47 -9.65 -8.26
N TYR A 105 4.43 -10.21 -7.07
CA TYR A 105 3.24 -10.23 -6.24
C TYR A 105 2.85 -8.82 -5.81
N ILE A 106 3.80 -8.04 -5.33
CA ILE A 106 3.55 -6.66 -4.89
C ILE A 106 3.08 -5.79 -6.05
N VAL A 107 3.70 -5.92 -7.20
CA VAL A 107 3.31 -5.16 -8.40
C VAL A 107 1.89 -5.50 -8.83
N GLU A 108 1.55 -6.77 -8.87
CA GLU A 108 0.23 -7.20 -9.28
C GLU A 108 -0.84 -6.68 -8.32
N LYS A 109 -0.57 -6.76 -7.02
CA LYS A 109 -1.46 -6.23 -6.00
C LYS A 109 -1.63 -4.71 -6.15
N TYR A 110 -0.55 -3.99 -6.35
CA TYR A 110 -0.57 -2.54 -6.57
C TYR A 110 -1.45 -2.20 -7.79
N LYS A 111 -1.22 -2.86 -8.91
CA LYS A 111 -1.98 -2.60 -10.14
C LYS A 111 -3.46 -2.90 -9.96
N THR A 112 -3.79 -4.04 -9.39
CA THR A 112 -5.18 -4.44 -9.18
C THR A 112 -5.93 -3.46 -8.29
N ARG A 113 -5.33 -3.08 -7.17
CA ARG A 113 -5.94 -2.13 -6.25
C ARG A 113 -6.05 -0.73 -6.84
N THR A 114 -5.05 -0.31 -7.63
CA THR A 114 -5.07 0.97 -8.31
C THR A 114 -6.18 1.00 -9.37
N GLU A 115 -6.35 -0.05 -10.14
CA GLU A 115 -7.45 -0.13 -11.10
C GLU A 115 -8.80 -0.01 -10.43
N ARG A 116 -8.99 -0.67 -9.29
CA ARG A 116 -10.23 -0.55 -8.52
C ARG A 116 -10.46 0.89 -8.06
N MET A 117 -9.41 1.53 -7.56
CA MET A 117 -9.48 2.92 -7.10
C MET A 117 -9.90 3.87 -8.23
N LEU A 118 -9.30 3.70 -9.40
CA LEU A 118 -9.58 4.58 -10.54
C LEU A 118 -10.96 4.38 -11.14
N LYS A 119 -11.58 3.23 -10.90
CA LYS A 119 -12.96 2.97 -11.35
C LYS A 119 -14.01 3.57 -10.42
N ILE A 120 -13.63 3.95 -9.21
CA ILE A 120 -14.56 4.54 -8.25
C ILE A 120 -14.75 6.00 -8.63
N ASN A 121 -15.97 6.36 -8.99
CA ASN A 121 -16.30 7.74 -9.38
C ASN A 121 -16.72 8.57 -8.17
N VAL A 122 -15.96 8.48 -7.09
CA VAL A 122 -16.19 9.23 -5.86
C VAL A 122 -14.85 9.71 -5.36
N LYS A 123 -14.79 10.98 -4.93
CA LYS A 123 -13.55 11.53 -4.37
C LYS A 123 -13.12 10.73 -3.14
N PRO A 124 -11.82 10.50 -2.95
CA PRO A 124 -11.36 9.78 -1.79
C PRO A 124 -11.53 10.58 -0.51
N ILE A 125 -11.71 9.86 0.58
CA ILE A 125 -11.67 10.42 1.93
C ILE A 125 -10.27 10.16 2.45
N PHE A 126 -9.54 11.23 2.77
CA PHE A 126 -8.19 11.13 3.30
C PHE A 126 -8.22 11.15 4.83
N ILE A 127 -7.61 10.15 5.44
CA ILE A 127 -7.54 10.04 6.89
C ILE A 127 -6.08 10.12 7.31
N LEU A 128 -5.74 11.15 8.07
CA LEU A 128 -4.42 11.30 8.66
C LEU A 128 -4.44 10.69 10.06
N ALA A 129 -3.80 9.55 10.20
CA ALA A 129 -3.63 8.94 11.50
C ALA A 129 -2.40 9.54 12.15
N SER A 130 -2.53 9.97 13.39
CA SER A 130 -1.41 10.47 14.16
C SER A 130 -0.63 9.29 14.70
N CYS A 131 0.54 9.09 14.09
CA CYS A 131 1.42 8.09 14.63
C CYS A 131 2.42 8.79 15.41
N TYR A 132 2.39 8.59 16.71
CA TYR A 132 3.34 9.15 17.39
C TYR A 132 3.99 8.15 17.89
N ASP A 133 4.92 8.00 17.86
CA ASP A 133 5.66 7.24 18.33
C ASP A 133 6.51 7.74 18.52
N GLY A 134 6.08 8.11 18.48
CA GLY A 134 6.81 8.56 18.94
C GLY A 134 7.22 9.23 18.52
#